data_862cb82d5489f42c401e3a3e265c0a98
#
_entry.id   862cb82d5489f42c401e3a3e265c0a98
#
_cell.length_a   1.000
_cell.length_b   1.000
_cell.length_c   1.000
_cell.angle_alpha   90.00
_cell.angle_beta   90.00
_cell.angle_gamma   90.00
#
_symmetry.space_group_name_H-M   'P 1'
#
loop_
_entity.id
_entity.type
_entity.pdbx_description
1 polymer ?
#
loop_
_entity_poly.entity_id
_entity_poly.type
_entity_poly.pdbx_seq_one_letter_code
_entity_poly.pdbx_strand_id
1 'polypeptide(L)'
;MISRKRILRFAIGKMLCQDGWAEKYNPKNQFHVNQYDYSTCKEYLAALKEKWQEYEDPECELEGYVDVSKYSNYDDYAYDVDVYRTKLEWRDEWDCDCEFDVNPCDFEYEEYYIKALKRAWKKELDPYDEFQSIDFELIDDVNEYKEIIDECREWKDEHDSNDEYNIDPSQFDDEEEYLDALRKLWKRKYDYFNEFSSIDPNDYSNEDDYSNAIENKKNWMNKYDKDNVYKLDPSDYDCEEEYLDDLRVCWQDKYDPDTKTNVCVDDYNTEEDYKESLVNNWQETYDPQHRFNGFQFERFTTVD
;
A
#
# COMPACT_ATOMS: atom_id res chain seq x y z
N MET A 1 89.62 4.26 -19.79
CA MET A 1 89.45 5.06 -18.58
C MET A 1 88.55 6.28 -18.88
N ILE A 2 87.32 6.33 -18.38
CA ILE A 2 86.40 7.49 -18.52
C ILE A 2 86.99 8.58 -17.60
N SER A 3 87.38 9.75 -18.18
CA SER A 3 87.97 10.87 -17.43
C SER A 3 87.07 11.34 -16.31
N ARG A 4 87.57 11.54 -15.07
CA ARG A 4 86.86 12.13 -13.93
C ARG A 4 86.08 13.40 -14.28
N LYS A 5 86.55 14.20 -15.22
CA LYS A 5 85.84 15.39 -15.74
C LYS A 5 84.56 15.04 -16.53
N ARG A 6 84.57 13.89 -17.21
CA ARG A 6 83.39 13.44 -17.95
C ARG A 6 82.30 12.90 -17.01
N ILE A 7 82.65 12.21 -15.92
CA ILE A 7 81.81 11.74 -14.88
C ILE A 7 81.23 12.94 -14.13
N LEU A 8 82.04 13.94 -13.78
CA LEU A 8 81.57 15.14 -13.07
C LEU A 8 80.57 15.99 -13.91
N ARG A 9 80.88 16.16 -15.24
CA ARG A 9 79.93 16.87 -16.15
C ARG A 9 78.65 16.13 -16.35
N PHE A 10 78.68 14.80 -16.34
CA PHE A 10 77.48 13.98 -16.45
C PHE A 10 76.63 14.07 -15.15
N ALA A 11 77.32 14.04 -14.00
CA ALA A 11 76.61 14.19 -12.70
C ALA A 11 76.03 15.59 -12.53
N ILE A 12 76.75 16.64 -12.88
CA ILE A 12 76.28 18.04 -12.83
C ILE A 12 75.18 18.23 -13.87
N GLY A 13 75.22 17.69 -15.05
CA GLY A 13 74.18 17.75 -16.08
C GLY A 13 72.90 17.03 -15.64
N LYS A 14 73.07 15.91 -14.95
CA LYS A 14 71.90 15.18 -14.34
C LYS A 14 71.30 15.99 -13.24
N MET A 15 72.08 16.59 -12.34
CA MET A 15 71.54 17.46 -11.27
C MET A 15 70.75 18.67 -11.82
N LEU A 16 71.35 19.38 -12.82
CA LEU A 16 70.68 20.53 -13.44
C LEU A 16 69.41 20.19 -14.18
N CYS A 17 69.23 18.97 -14.67
CA CYS A 17 67.95 18.50 -15.25
C CYS A 17 66.97 18.10 -14.23
N GLN A 18 67.35 17.82 -12.97
CA GLN A 18 66.52 17.42 -11.87
C GLN A 18 66.05 18.61 -11.01
N ASP A 19 66.78 19.75 -11.07
CA ASP A 19 66.62 20.94 -10.23
C ASP A 19 65.28 21.64 -10.48
N GLY A 20 64.31 21.22 -10.91
CA GLY A 20 62.96 21.87 -11.03
C GLY A 20 61.80 20.93 -10.82
N TRP A 21 62.06 19.63 -10.61
CA TRP A 21 60.94 18.69 -10.47
C TRP A 21 60.23 18.89 -9.14
N ALA A 22 60.96 19.02 -8.04
CA ALA A 22 60.37 19.27 -6.73
C ALA A 22 59.64 20.62 -6.67
N GLU A 23 60.23 21.69 -7.23
CA GLU A 23 59.63 23.01 -7.29
C GLU A 23 58.33 22.98 -8.11
N LYS A 24 58.26 22.20 -9.16
CA LYS A 24 57.08 22.09 -10.03
C LYS A 24 55.97 21.21 -9.43
N TYR A 25 56.31 20.06 -8.85
CA TYR A 25 55.33 19.02 -8.48
C TYR A 25 55.14 18.82 -6.97
N ASN A 26 56.10 19.30 -6.15
CA ASN A 26 56.03 19.24 -4.68
C ASN A 26 56.72 20.48 -4.07
N PRO A 27 56.23 21.69 -4.38
CA PRO A 27 56.89 22.95 -3.98
C PRO A 27 56.95 23.12 -2.46
N LYS A 28 56.02 22.56 -1.72
CA LYS A 28 56.00 22.61 -0.26
C LYS A 28 56.79 21.48 0.41
N ASN A 29 57.35 20.56 -0.39
CA ASN A 29 58.03 19.35 0.06
C ASN A 29 57.27 18.53 1.12
N GLN A 30 55.97 18.57 1.06
CA GLN A 30 55.08 17.94 2.07
C GLN A 30 55.11 16.41 2.05
N PHE A 31 55.46 15.80 0.91
CA PHE A 31 55.47 14.34 0.74
C PHE A 31 56.86 13.72 0.97
N HIS A 32 57.90 14.51 1.28
CA HIS A 32 59.27 14.06 1.59
C HIS A 32 59.89 13.13 0.55
N VAL A 33 59.55 13.26 -0.74
CA VAL A 33 60.12 12.51 -1.86
C VAL A 33 61.30 13.32 -2.43
N ASN A 34 62.48 12.73 -2.33
CA ASN A 34 63.69 13.40 -2.79
C ASN A 34 63.89 13.20 -4.32
N GLN A 35 63.83 14.29 -5.09
CA GLN A 35 63.97 14.24 -6.56
C GLN A 35 65.27 13.61 -7.07
N TYR A 36 66.36 13.66 -6.28
CA TYR A 36 67.68 13.14 -6.67
C TYR A 36 67.80 11.60 -6.60
N ASP A 37 66.83 10.94 -5.97
CA ASP A 37 66.77 9.48 -5.87
C ASP A 37 66.25 8.82 -7.17
N TYR A 38 65.75 9.61 -8.10
CA TYR A 38 65.12 9.14 -9.34
C TYR A 38 65.92 9.51 -10.58
N SER A 39 65.89 8.64 -11.58
CA SER A 39 66.62 8.85 -12.81
C SER A 39 65.90 9.70 -13.83
N THR A 40 64.54 9.73 -13.75
CA THR A 40 63.72 10.47 -14.69
C THR A 40 62.62 11.21 -13.93
N CYS A 41 62.10 12.29 -14.52
CA CYS A 41 60.97 13.02 -14.00
C CYS A 41 59.71 12.11 -13.88
N LYS A 42 59.55 11.16 -14.79
CA LYS A 42 58.44 10.20 -14.75
C LYS A 42 58.48 9.30 -13.52
N GLU A 43 59.68 8.78 -13.17
CA GLU A 43 59.87 7.96 -11.95
C GLU A 43 59.62 8.78 -10.68
N TYR A 44 60.14 10.02 -10.63
CA TYR A 44 59.90 10.93 -9.53
C TYR A 44 58.38 11.23 -9.34
N LEU A 45 57.67 11.54 -10.43
CA LEU A 45 56.24 11.82 -10.41
C LEU A 45 55.41 10.59 -10.02
N ALA A 46 55.83 9.40 -10.44
CA ALA A 46 55.16 8.15 -10.03
C ALA A 46 55.26 7.94 -8.51
N ALA A 47 56.45 8.12 -7.94
CA ALA A 47 56.63 8.01 -6.49
C ALA A 47 55.88 9.11 -5.69
N LEU A 48 55.75 10.31 -6.25
CA LEU A 48 54.92 11.35 -5.66
C LEU A 48 53.42 10.96 -5.66
N LYS A 49 52.94 10.41 -6.76
CA LYS A 49 51.53 9.98 -6.89
C LYS A 49 51.20 8.85 -5.92
N GLU A 50 52.11 7.91 -5.69
CA GLU A 50 51.96 6.90 -4.64
C GLU A 50 51.79 7.57 -3.25
N LYS A 51 52.61 8.62 -2.96
CA LYS A 51 52.48 9.36 -1.70
C LYS A 51 51.21 10.23 -1.62
N TRP A 52 50.74 10.76 -2.73
CA TRP A 52 49.44 11.45 -2.76
C TRP A 52 48.29 10.51 -2.39
N GLN A 53 48.31 9.29 -2.98
CA GLN A 53 47.30 8.28 -2.67
C GLN A 53 47.40 7.79 -1.23
N GLU A 54 48.61 7.47 -0.73
CA GLU A 54 48.79 7.11 0.69
C GLU A 54 48.31 8.18 1.67
N TYR A 55 48.36 9.45 1.28
CA TYR A 55 47.97 10.57 2.12
C TYR A 55 46.45 10.85 2.07
N GLU A 56 45.86 10.86 0.88
CA GLU A 56 44.45 11.23 0.68
C GLU A 56 43.51 10.02 0.74
N ASP A 57 43.92 8.86 0.27
CA ASP A 57 43.10 7.67 0.20
C ASP A 57 43.91 6.42 0.62
N PRO A 58 44.31 6.35 1.92
CA PRO A 58 45.20 5.30 2.41
C PRO A 58 44.59 3.89 2.34
N GLU A 59 43.31 3.79 2.40
CA GLU A 59 42.54 2.53 2.37
C GLU A 59 42.07 2.16 0.95
N CYS A 60 42.38 3.01 -0.04
CA CYS A 60 41.99 2.84 -1.44
C CYS A 60 40.45 2.72 -1.64
N GLU A 61 39.65 3.39 -0.80
CA GLU A 61 38.19 3.39 -0.89
C GLU A 61 37.69 4.01 -2.18
N LEU A 62 38.46 4.91 -2.78
CA LEU A 62 38.13 5.60 -4.02
C LEU A 62 38.71 4.92 -5.27
N GLU A 63 39.24 3.68 -5.14
CA GLU A 63 39.72 2.93 -6.29
C GLU A 63 38.59 2.71 -7.31
N GLY A 64 38.83 3.13 -8.54
CA GLY A 64 37.82 3.09 -9.61
C GLY A 64 37.09 4.41 -9.86
N TYR A 65 37.04 5.30 -8.87
CA TYR A 65 36.48 6.65 -9.03
C TYR A 65 37.54 7.69 -9.32
N VAL A 66 38.61 7.72 -8.52
CA VAL A 66 39.72 8.67 -8.65
C VAL A 66 41.00 7.95 -8.97
N ASP A 67 41.48 8.08 -10.22
CA ASP A 67 42.75 7.48 -10.69
C ASP A 67 43.87 8.51 -10.59
N VAL A 68 44.68 8.41 -9.54
CA VAL A 68 45.82 9.30 -9.27
C VAL A 68 46.76 9.44 -10.48
N SER A 69 46.81 8.42 -11.37
CA SER A 69 47.68 8.45 -12.56
C SER A 69 47.29 9.54 -13.56
N LYS A 70 46.03 9.99 -13.56
CA LYS A 70 45.50 11.00 -14.48
C LYS A 70 45.85 12.44 -14.10
N TYR A 71 46.22 12.68 -12.84
CA TYR A 71 46.48 14.04 -12.36
C TYR A 71 47.93 14.49 -12.61
N SER A 72 48.07 15.76 -12.92
CA SER A 72 49.35 16.39 -13.15
C SER A 72 49.90 17.15 -11.96
N ASN A 73 49.07 17.47 -10.98
CA ASN A 73 49.44 18.13 -9.73
C ASN A 73 48.60 17.57 -8.57
N TYR A 74 49.04 17.81 -7.34
CA TYR A 74 48.41 17.32 -6.12
C TYR A 74 47.08 18.01 -5.82
N ASP A 75 47.02 19.32 -6.02
CA ASP A 75 45.82 20.09 -5.63
C ASP A 75 44.58 19.64 -6.40
N ASP A 76 44.71 19.34 -7.71
CA ASP A 76 43.60 18.80 -8.51
C ASP A 76 43.21 17.39 -8.06
N TYR A 77 44.22 16.55 -7.70
CA TYR A 77 43.94 15.20 -7.19
C TYR A 77 43.22 15.25 -5.83
N ALA A 78 43.72 16.05 -4.89
CA ALA A 78 43.14 16.20 -3.56
C ALA A 78 41.73 16.76 -3.63
N TYR A 79 41.47 17.73 -4.53
CA TYR A 79 40.11 18.28 -4.75
C TYR A 79 39.15 17.22 -5.21
N ASP A 80 39.51 16.41 -6.21
CA ASP A 80 38.60 15.35 -6.70
C ASP A 80 38.39 14.26 -5.64
N VAL A 81 39.42 13.90 -4.85
CA VAL A 81 39.27 12.98 -3.71
C VAL A 81 38.25 13.51 -2.72
N ASP A 82 38.34 14.78 -2.37
CA ASP A 82 37.40 15.43 -1.42
C ASP A 82 35.94 15.43 -1.96
N VAL A 83 35.76 15.76 -3.23
CA VAL A 83 34.47 15.71 -3.92
C VAL A 83 33.86 14.31 -3.90
N TYR A 84 34.66 13.29 -4.23
CA TYR A 84 34.16 11.92 -4.25
C TYR A 84 33.88 11.37 -2.84
N ARG A 85 34.67 11.76 -1.84
CA ARG A 85 34.43 11.43 -0.43
C ARG A 85 33.12 12.01 0.04
N THR A 86 32.85 13.27 -0.25
CA THR A 86 31.56 13.91 0.05
C THR A 86 30.40 13.15 -0.58
N LYS A 87 30.54 12.67 -1.81
CA LYS A 87 29.50 11.88 -2.46
C LYS A 87 29.29 10.50 -1.82
N LEU A 88 30.34 9.88 -1.30
CA LEU A 88 30.17 8.64 -0.53
C LEU A 88 29.50 8.90 0.82
N GLU A 89 29.75 10.06 1.45
CA GLU A 89 29.03 10.49 2.66
C GLU A 89 27.53 10.59 2.40
N TRP A 90 27.08 11.09 1.22
CA TRP A 90 25.66 11.07 0.86
C TRP A 90 25.07 9.67 0.84
N ARG A 91 25.81 8.68 0.32
CA ARG A 91 25.35 7.28 0.34
C ARG A 91 25.21 6.76 1.76
N ASP A 92 26.23 7.02 2.60
CA ASP A 92 26.24 6.55 3.98
C ASP A 92 25.11 7.19 4.82
N GLU A 93 24.67 8.40 4.45
CA GLU A 93 23.54 9.10 5.08
C GLU A 93 22.17 8.59 4.58
N TRP A 94 22.04 8.36 3.27
CA TRP A 94 20.74 8.11 2.63
C TRP A 94 20.48 6.66 2.22
N ASP A 95 21.52 5.85 2.04
CA ASP A 95 21.47 4.44 1.60
C ASP A 95 22.65 3.65 2.17
N CYS A 96 22.80 3.66 3.50
CA CYS A 96 23.96 3.09 4.19
C CYS A 96 24.15 1.58 3.91
N ASP A 97 23.08 0.87 3.68
CA ASP A 97 23.11 -0.57 3.39
C ASP A 97 23.30 -0.88 1.90
N CYS A 98 23.43 0.17 1.06
CA CYS A 98 23.51 0.06 -0.40
C CYS A 98 22.39 -0.82 -0.99
N GLU A 99 21.18 -0.66 -0.46
CA GLU A 99 20.02 -1.46 -0.83
C GLU A 99 19.56 -1.14 -2.27
N PHE A 100 19.79 0.12 -2.70
CA PHE A 100 19.35 0.60 -4.00
C PHE A 100 20.54 0.79 -4.95
N ASP A 101 20.39 0.36 -6.21
CA ASP A 101 21.41 0.48 -7.25
C ASP A 101 21.49 1.92 -7.81
N VAL A 102 21.80 2.89 -6.93
CA VAL A 102 21.96 4.31 -7.26
C VAL A 102 23.33 4.78 -6.82
N ASN A 103 24.23 5.06 -7.78
CA ASN A 103 25.59 5.49 -7.47
C ASN A 103 25.64 7.01 -7.24
N PRO A 104 26.00 7.51 -6.03
CA PRO A 104 26.09 8.93 -5.76
C PRO A 104 27.08 9.67 -6.66
N CYS A 105 28.10 8.96 -7.14
CA CYS A 105 29.13 9.54 -8.01
C CYS A 105 28.62 9.98 -9.39
N ASP A 106 27.45 9.49 -9.81
CA ASP A 106 26.82 9.87 -11.08
C ASP A 106 26.13 11.25 -11.02
N PHE A 107 26.03 11.85 -9.84
CA PHE A 107 25.32 13.11 -9.61
C PHE A 107 26.27 14.26 -9.27
N GLU A 108 25.96 15.44 -9.76
CA GLU A 108 26.73 16.66 -9.47
C GLU A 108 26.33 17.24 -8.10
N TYR A 109 25.07 17.12 -7.69
CA TYR A 109 24.50 17.66 -6.45
C TYR A 109 23.75 16.58 -5.69
N GLU A 110 23.83 16.64 -4.36
CA GLU A 110 23.13 15.74 -3.44
C GLU A 110 21.61 15.65 -3.70
N GLU A 111 20.98 16.78 -3.96
CA GLU A 111 19.53 16.85 -4.25
C GLU A 111 19.13 15.93 -5.41
N TYR A 112 19.97 15.82 -6.45
CA TYR A 112 19.67 14.94 -7.60
C TYR A 112 19.89 13.47 -7.25
N TYR A 113 20.86 13.18 -6.41
CA TYR A 113 21.06 11.82 -5.88
C TYR A 113 19.87 11.39 -5.04
N ILE A 114 19.42 12.21 -4.08
CA ILE A 114 18.25 11.93 -3.25
C ILE A 114 17.01 11.69 -4.10
N LYS A 115 16.77 12.53 -5.10
CA LYS A 115 15.60 12.33 -6.01
C LYS A 115 15.69 11.03 -6.79
N ALA A 116 16.89 10.63 -7.22
CA ALA A 116 17.06 9.36 -7.92
C ALA A 116 16.87 8.17 -6.99
N LEU A 117 17.34 8.28 -5.75
CA LEU A 117 17.19 7.28 -4.70
C LEU A 117 15.71 7.09 -4.33
N LYS A 118 14.97 8.17 -4.06
CA LYS A 118 13.54 8.14 -3.77
C LYS A 118 12.72 7.49 -4.91
N ARG A 119 13.12 7.71 -6.16
CA ARG A 119 12.52 7.02 -7.32
C ARG A 119 12.85 5.52 -7.36
N ALA A 120 14.05 5.15 -6.91
CA ALA A 120 14.41 3.75 -6.76
C ALA A 120 13.59 3.08 -5.66
N TRP A 121 13.37 3.74 -4.51
CA TRP A 121 12.46 3.28 -3.46
C TRP A 121 11.07 3.00 -4.02
N LYS A 122 10.48 3.98 -4.70
CA LYS A 122 9.15 3.81 -5.29
C LYS A 122 9.09 2.63 -6.24
N LYS A 123 10.08 2.50 -7.11
CA LYS A 123 10.15 1.39 -8.08
C LYS A 123 10.27 0.01 -7.42
N GLU A 124 11.01 -0.08 -6.31
CA GLU A 124 11.24 -1.32 -5.56
C GLU A 124 10.03 -1.66 -4.69
N LEU A 125 9.53 -0.69 -3.93
CA LEU A 125 8.51 -0.89 -2.90
C LEU A 125 7.08 -0.82 -3.45
N ASP A 126 6.82 -0.01 -4.49
CA ASP A 126 5.52 0.10 -5.17
C ASP A 126 5.66 0.02 -6.70
N PRO A 127 6.10 -1.14 -7.25
CA PRO A 127 6.40 -1.31 -8.67
C PRO A 127 5.19 -1.13 -9.60
N TYR A 128 3.98 -1.26 -9.08
CA TYR A 128 2.73 -1.15 -9.84
C TYR A 128 2.04 0.20 -9.66
N ASP A 129 2.63 1.11 -8.87
CA ASP A 129 2.07 2.43 -8.57
C ASP A 129 0.65 2.33 -7.95
N GLU A 130 0.49 1.39 -7.01
CA GLU A 130 -0.80 1.08 -6.38
C GLU A 130 -1.22 2.17 -5.39
N PHE A 131 -0.24 2.83 -4.73
CA PHE A 131 -0.45 3.80 -3.66
C PHE A 131 -0.12 5.22 -4.15
N GLN A 132 -0.97 5.75 -5.02
CA GLN A 132 -0.69 6.99 -5.76
C GLN A 132 -0.79 8.26 -4.91
N SER A 133 -1.45 8.19 -3.76
CA SER A 133 -1.62 9.34 -2.87
C SER A 133 -0.44 9.58 -1.95
N ILE A 134 0.51 8.65 -1.86
CA ILE A 134 1.74 8.83 -1.08
C ILE A 134 2.68 9.76 -1.83
N ASP A 135 2.93 10.93 -1.26
CA ASP A 135 3.96 11.85 -1.77
C ASP A 135 5.34 11.45 -1.26
N PHE A 136 5.97 10.50 -1.94
CA PHE A 136 7.30 9.99 -1.59
C PHE A 136 8.41 11.05 -1.66
N GLU A 137 8.18 12.20 -2.32
CA GLU A 137 9.16 13.30 -2.33
C GLU A 137 9.26 13.99 -0.96
N LEU A 138 8.20 13.92 -0.14
CA LEU A 138 8.17 14.51 1.22
C LEU A 138 8.72 13.58 2.31
N ILE A 139 8.90 12.30 2.02
CA ILE A 139 9.39 11.31 2.99
C ILE A 139 10.91 11.23 2.90
N ASP A 140 11.60 11.44 4.01
CA ASP A 140 13.06 11.50 4.05
C ASP A 140 13.73 10.20 4.52
N ASP A 141 12.97 9.22 4.98
CA ASP A 141 13.46 7.91 5.42
C ASP A 141 12.80 6.78 4.62
N VAL A 142 13.62 5.89 4.05
CA VAL A 142 13.14 4.72 3.31
C VAL A 142 12.34 3.76 4.18
N ASN A 143 12.68 3.63 5.47
CA ASN A 143 11.96 2.76 6.39
C ASN A 143 10.56 3.33 6.68
N GLU A 144 10.44 4.65 6.85
CA GLU A 144 9.14 5.32 6.98
C GLU A 144 8.28 5.09 5.71
N TYR A 145 8.87 5.24 4.53
CA TYR A 145 8.15 4.96 3.28
C TYR A 145 7.71 3.50 3.19
N LYS A 146 8.57 2.56 3.60
CA LYS A 146 8.26 1.13 3.62
C LYS A 146 7.13 0.79 4.60
N GLU A 147 7.18 1.36 5.81
CA GLU A 147 6.13 1.18 6.82
C GLU A 147 4.76 1.63 6.28
N ILE A 148 4.67 2.81 5.66
CA ILE A 148 3.43 3.32 5.06
C ILE A 148 2.91 2.38 3.96
N ILE A 149 3.79 1.90 3.07
CA ILE A 149 3.40 0.97 2.01
C ILE A 149 2.91 -0.36 2.58
N ASP A 150 3.59 -0.90 3.59
CA ASP A 150 3.24 -2.17 4.21
C ASP A 150 1.90 -2.06 4.96
N GLU A 151 1.64 -0.96 5.70
CA GLU A 151 0.34 -0.67 6.32
C GLU A 151 -0.80 -0.60 5.28
N CYS A 152 -0.61 0.14 4.20
CA CYS A 152 -1.62 0.22 3.13
C CYS A 152 -1.91 -1.15 2.49
N ARG A 153 -0.89 -2.01 2.36
CA ARG A 153 -1.08 -3.38 1.87
C ARG A 153 -1.84 -4.24 2.86
N GLU A 154 -1.51 -4.16 4.15
CA GLU A 154 -2.22 -4.89 5.21
C GLU A 154 -3.72 -4.53 5.20
N TRP A 155 -4.07 -3.25 5.16
CA TRP A 155 -5.47 -2.82 5.08
C TRP A 155 -6.18 -3.37 3.85
N LYS A 156 -5.53 -3.32 2.69
CA LYS A 156 -6.07 -3.86 1.44
C LYS A 156 -6.25 -5.38 1.49
N ASP A 157 -5.26 -6.09 2.00
CA ASP A 157 -5.29 -7.55 2.12
C ASP A 157 -6.35 -8.02 3.12
N GLU A 158 -6.57 -7.27 4.22
CA GLU A 158 -7.57 -7.60 5.22
C GLU A 158 -9.00 -7.30 4.77
N HIS A 159 -9.23 -6.18 4.08
CA HIS A 159 -10.58 -5.67 3.81
C HIS A 159 -11.02 -5.74 2.35
N ASP A 160 -10.11 -5.76 1.37
CA ASP A 160 -10.39 -5.83 -0.07
C ASP A 160 -9.33 -6.61 -0.83
N SER A 161 -9.01 -7.83 -0.38
CA SER A 161 -7.92 -8.68 -0.91
C SER A 161 -8.02 -8.95 -2.42
N ASN A 162 -9.19 -8.83 -3.01
CA ASN A 162 -9.44 -9.03 -4.43
C ASN A 162 -9.43 -7.74 -5.23
N ASP A 163 -9.19 -6.60 -4.58
CA ASP A 163 -9.24 -5.25 -5.19
C ASP A 163 -10.56 -5.00 -5.93
N GLU A 164 -11.67 -5.48 -5.36
CA GLU A 164 -12.99 -5.40 -5.98
C GLU A 164 -13.48 -3.97 -6.10
N TYR A 165 -13.14 -3.15 -5.10
CA TYR A 165 -13.63 -1.77 -4.99
C TYR A 165 -12.71 -0.74 -5.62
N ASN A 166 -11.47 -1.12 -5.95
CA ASN A 166 -10.46 -0.25 -6.58
C ASN A 166 -10.32 1.09 -5.82
N ILE A 167 -10.23 1.02 -4.49
CA ILE A 167 -9.95 2.15 -3.62
C ILE A 167 -8.47 2.08 -3.21
N ASP A 168 -7.77 3.19 -3.39
CA ASP A 168 -6.39 3.33 -2.93
C ASP A 168 -6.37 3.62 -1.42
N PRO A 169 -5.86 2.70 -0.57
CA PRO A 169 -5.78 2.89 0.88
C PRO A 169 -4.98 4.12 1.28
N SER A 170 -3.99 4.50 0.48
CA SER A 170 -3.13 5.66 0.76
C SER A 170 -3.84 7.03 0.71
N GLN A 171 -5.13 7.04 0.35
CA GLN A 171 -5.96 8.25 0.41
C GLN A 171 -6.53 8.54 1.79
N PHE A 172 -6.34 7.65 2.75
CA PHE A 172 -6.93 7.72 4.07
C PHE A 172 -5.85 7.88 5.14
N ASP A 173 -6.18 8.60 6.20
CA ASP A 173 -5.24 8.88 7.28
C ASP A 173 -5.08 7.68 8.22
N ASP A 174 -6.09 6.78 8.28
CA ASP A 174 -6.06 5.56 9.09
C ASP A 174 -6.95 4.44 8.49
N GLU A 175 -6.79 3.23 9.03
CA GLU A 175 -7.50 2.03 8.61
C GLU A 175 -9.03 2.16 8.74
N GLU A 176 -9.53 2.84 9.80
CA GLU A 176 -10.97 2.99 10.03
C GLU A 176 -11.62 3.89 8.97
N GLU A 177 -10.93 4.94 8.51
CA GLU A 177 -11.42 5.78 7.41
C GLU A 177 -11.47 4.99 6.09
N TYR A 178 -10.47 4.15 5.82
CA TYR A 178 -10.48 3.25 4.67
C TYR A 178 -11.63 2.25 4.75
N LEU A 179 -11.82 1.60 5.90
CA LEU A 179 -12.90 0.67 6.14
C LEU A 179 -14.28 1.33 6.02
N ASP A 180 -14.44 2.56 6.52
CA ASP A 180 -15.67 3.35 6.35
C ASP A 180 -16.00 3.65 4.88
N ALA A 181 -14.98 3.85 4.05
CA ALA A 181 -15.17 4.02 2.62
C ALA A 181 -15.66 2.70 1.97
N LEU A 182 -15.07 1.56 2.33
CA LEU A 182 -15.51 0.22 1.89
C LEU A 182 -16.93 -0.09 2.34
N ARG A 183 -17.29 0.16 3.60
CA ARG A 183 -18.65 -0.04 4.16
C ARG A 183 -19.72 0.70 3.37
N LYS A 184 -19.44 1.91 2.90
CA LYS A 184 -20.37 2.66 2.01
C LYS A 184 -20.58 1.97 0.67
N LEU A 185 -19.53 1.30 0.15
CA LEU A 185 -19.62 0.54 -1.10
C LEU A 185 -20.32 -0.80 -0.89
N TRP A 186 -20.10 -1.50 0.24
CA TRP A 186 -20.85 -2.69 0.62
C TRP A 186 -22.34 -2.37 0.68
N LYS A 187 -22.72 -1.28 1.36
CA LYS A 187 -24.12 -0.84 1.41
C LYS A 187 -24.70 -0.61 0.01
N ARG A 188 -23.95 0.06 -0.86
CA ARG A 188 -24.36 0.30 -2.24
C ARG A 188 -24.48 -0.99 -3.06
N LYS A 189 -23.66 -2.00 -2.78
CA LYS A 189 -23.65 -3.28 -3.50
C LYS A 189 -24.82 -4.18 -3.04
N TYR A 190 -25.03 -4.28 -1.74
CA TYR A 190 -25.96 -5.26 -1.15
C TYR A 190 -27.33 -4.70 -0.77
N ASP A 191 -27.41 -3.42 -0.41
CA ASP A 191 -28.64 -2.73 -0.01
C ASP A 191 -28.77 -1.34 -0.64
N TYR A 192 -28.71 -1.29 -1.98
CA TYR A 192 -28.74 -0.02 -2.74
C TYR A 192 -29.95 0.85 -2.44
N PHE A 193 -31.12 0.22 -2.24
CA PHE A 193 -32.40 0.94 -1.97
C PHE A 193 -32.64 1.21 -0.48
N ASN A 194 -31.71 0.82 0.38
CA ASN A 194 -31.84 0.91 1.83
C ASN A 194 -33.12 0.22 2.34
N GLU A 195 -33.37 -1.00 1.85
CA GLU A 195 -34.55 -1.81 2.22
C GLU A 195 -34.41 -2.40 3.62
N PHE A 196 -33.17 -2.56 4.11
CA PHE A 196 -32.83 -3.14 5.42
C PHE A 196 -32.19 -2.06 6.29
N SER A 197 -33.03 -1.08 6.71
CA SER A 197 -32.54 0.16 7.33
C SER A 197 -31.87 -0.04 8.69
N SER A 198 -32.21 -1.12 9.41
CA SER A 198 -31.66 -1.42 10.74
C SER A 198 -30.35 -2.21 10.68
N ILE A 199 -29.86 -2.60 9.48
CA ILE A 199 -28.55 -3.21 9.30
C ILE A 199 -27.53 -2.13 8.89
N ASP A 200 -26.76 -1.67 9.89
CA ASP A 200 -25.69 -0.69 9.64
C ASP A 200 -24.41 -1.41 9.23
N PRO A 201 -23.81 -1.11 8.07
CA PRO A 201 -22.53 -1.69 7.68
C PRO A 201 -21.41 -1.40 8.70
N ASN A 202 -21.53 -0.35 9.53
CA ASN A 202 -20.56 -0.02 10.57
C ASN A 202 -20.53 -1.05 11.72
N ASP A 203 -21.54 -1.90 11.85
CA ASP A 203 -21.57 -2.97 12.83
C ASP A 203 -20.77 -4.21 12.41
N TYR A 204 -20.20 -4.20 11.20
CA TYR A 204 -19.50 -5.33 10.59
C TYR A 204 -18.03 -5.01 10.31
N SER A 205 -17.17 -5.97 10.63
CA SER A 205 -15.73 -5.86 10.41
C SER A 205 -15.29 -6.29 9.01
N ASN A 206 -16.15 -7.03 8.29
CA ASN A 206 -15.86 -7.53 6.94
C ASN A 206 -17.12 -7.60 6.07
N GLU A 207 -16.88 -7.64 4.76
CA GLU A 207 -17.93 -7.67 3.75
C GLU A 207 -18.82 -8.91 3.82
N ASP A 208 -18.23 -10.08 4.08
CA ASP A 208 -18.94 -11.35 4.08
C ASP A 208 -20.00 -11.39 5.18
N ASP A 209 -19.68 -10.91 6.38
CA ASP A 209 -20.61 -10.86 7.50
C ASP A 209 -21.77 -9.89 7.20
N TYR A 210 -21.48 -8.72 6.65
CA TYR A 210 -22.49 -7.76 6.23
C TYR A 210 -23.39 -8.33 5.12
N SER A 211 -22.80 -8.92 4.08
CA SER A 211 -23.55 -9.51 2.96
C SER A 211 -24.45 -10.66 3.42
N ASN A 212 -23.95 -11.51 4.32
CA ASN A 212 -24.72 -12.62 4.90
C ASN A 212 -25.89 -12.11 5.74
N ALA A 213 -25.71 -11.04 6.51
CA ALA A 213 -26.79 -10.43 7.28
C ALA A 213 -27.91 -9.93 6.35
N ILE A 214 -27.57 -9.20 5.29
CA ILE A 214 -28.51 -8.74 4.28
C ILE A 214 -29.21 -9.91 3.57
N GLU A 215 -28.45 -10.94 3.16
CA GLU A 215 -29.01 -12.10 2.47
C GLU A 215 -29.98 -12.89 3.34
N ASN A 216 -29.67 -13.06 4.63
CA ASN A 216 -30.57 -13.70 5.59
C ASN A 216 -31.91 -12.97 5.67
N LYS A 217 -31.91 -11.64 5.78
CA LYS A 217 -33.15 -10.85 5.84
C LYS A 217 -33.95 -10.89 4.52
N LYS A 218 -33.25 -10.85 3.40
CA LYS A 218 -33.84 -11.08 2.06
C LYS A 218 -34.50 -12.45 1.96
N ASN A 219 -33.91 -13.48 2.52
CA ASN A 219 -34.47 -14.83 2.53
C ASN A 219 -35.74 -14.90 3.36
N TRP A 220 -35.80 -14.24 4.53
CA TRP A 220 -37.06 -14.18 5.33
C TRP A 220 -38.16 -13.49 4.54
N MET A 221 -37.90 -12.31 3.97
CA MET A 221 -38.86 -11.58 3.16
C MET A 221 -39.33 -12.42 1.96
N ASN A 222 -38.41 -13.04 1.21
CA ASN A 222 -38.77 -13.88 0.07
C ASN A 222 -39.58 -15.11 0.46
N LYS A 223 -39.38 -15.63 1.67
CA LYS A 223 -40.06 -16.82 2.16
C LYS A 223 -41.50 -16.51 2.62
N TYR A 224 -41.72 -15.37 3.25
CA TYR A 224 -42.99 -15.07 3.95
C TYR A 224 -43.78 -13.91 3.36
N ASP A 225 -43.13 -12.89 2.77
CA ASP A 225 -43.76 -11.70 2.17
C ASP A 225 -43.01 -11.24 0.91
N LYS A 226 -42.87 -12.11 -0.08
CA LYS A 226 -42.10 -11.88 -1.27
C LYS A 226 -42.38 -10.57 -2.00
N ASP A 227 -43.64 -10.14 -2.00
CA ASP A 227 -44.07 -8.93 -2.69
C ASP A 227 -44.07 -7.69 -1.75
N ASN A 228 -43.55 -7.86 -0.51
CA ASN A 228 -43.52 -6.84 0.54
C ASN A 228 -44.87 -6.15 0.74
N VAL A 229 -45.92 -6.97 0.83
CA VAL A 229 -47.29 -6.52 0.94
C VAL A 229 -47.59 -5.84 2.28
N TYR A 230 -46.92 -6.36 3.33
CA TYR A 230 -47.14 -5.90 4.71
C TYR A 230 -46.22 -4.79 5.11
N LYS A 231 -45.17 -4.52 4.31
CA LYS A 231 -44.17 -3.43 4.53
C LYS A 231 -43.49 -3.51 5.89
N LEU A 232 -43.28 -4.71 6.40
CA LEU A 232 -42.46 -4.96 7.56
C LEU A 232 -41.00 -5.06 7.09
N ASP A 233 -40.11 -4.35 7.78
CA ASP A 233 -38.66 -4.46 7.50
C ASP A 233 -38.10 -5.66 8.27
N PRO A 234 -37.63 -6.74 7.61
CA PRO A 234 -37.07 -7.88 8.32
C PRO A 234 -35.83 -7.52 9.17
N SER A 235 -35.19 -6.38 8.89
CA SER A 235 -34.02 -5.93 9.64
C SER A 235 -34.35 -5.44 11.05
N ASP A 236 -35.62 -5.11 11.32
CA ASP A 236 -36.08 -4.67 12.64
C ASP A 236 -36.19 -5.82 13.66
N TYR A 237 -36.04 -7.08 13.23
CA TYR A 237 -36.22 -8.27 14.05
C TYR A 237 -34.88 -9.00 14.31
N ASP A 238 -34.73 -9.49 15.53
CA ASP A 238 -33.49 -10.23 15.89
C ASP A 238 -33.47 -11.65 15.29
N CYS A 239 -34.68 -12.27 15.17
CA CYS A 239 -34.79 -13.62 14.63
C CYS A 239 -35.96 -13.77 13.65
N GLU A 240 -35.92 -14.84 12.84
CA GLU A 240 -36.94 -15.18 11.85
C GLU A 240 -38.32 -15.38 12.44
N GLU A 241 -38.40 -15.93 13.65
CA GLU A 241 -39.69 -16.23 14.31
C GLU A 241 -40.41 -14.93 14.73
N GLU A 242 -39.68 -13.94 15.24
CA GLU A 242 -40.27 -12.64 15.58
C GLU A 242 -40.88 -11.93 14.37
N TYR A 243 -40.15 -11.96 13.24
CA TYR A 243 -40.65 -11.42 11.97
C TYR A 243 -41.88 -12.16 11.49
N LEU A 244 -41.91 -13.50 11.62
CA LEU A 244 -43.09 -14.31 11.27
C LEU A 244 -44.28 -14.04 12.17
N ASP A 245 -44.06 -13.83 13.46
CA ASP A 245 -45.14 -13.54 14.43
C ASP A 245 -45.83 -12.21 14.08
N ASP A 246 -45.11 -11.17 13.73
CA ASP A 246 -45.70 -9.90 13.30
C ASP A 246 -46.43 -10.03 11.95
N LEU A 247 -45.91 -10.85 11.03
CA LEU A 247 -46.64 -11.18 9.80
C LEU A 247 -47.94 -11.93 10.09
N ARG A 248 -47.95 -12.86 11.05
CA ARG A 248 -49.17 -13.57 11.52
C ARG A 248 -50.21 -12.61 12.04
N VAL A 249 -49.80 -11.60 12.81
CA VAL A 249 -50.70 -10.53 13.24
C VAL A 249 -51.28 -9.78 12.03
N CYS A 250 -50.47 -9.43 11.06
CA CYS A 250 -50.92 -8.79 9.83
C CYS A 250 -51.91 -9.68 9.02
N TRP A 251 -51.64 -10.99 8.94
CA TRP A 251 -52.58 -11.94 8.27
C TRP A 251 -53.89 -12.02 8.99
N GLN A 252 -53.87 -12.09 10.35
CA GLN A 252 -55.09 -12.11 11.16
C GLN A 252 -55.90 -10.83 10.97
N ASP A 253 -55.28 -9.66 11.05
CA ASP A 253 -55.96 -8.37 10.84
C ASP A 253 -56.59 -8.25 9.45
N LYS A 254 -55.93 -8.85 8.43
CA LYS A 254 -56.42 -8.83 7.05
C LYS A 254 -57.59 -9.77 6.79
N TYR A 255 -57.57 -10.98 7.40
CA TYR A 255 -58.48 -12.06 7.03
C TYR A 255 -59.52 -12.41 8.12
N ASP A 256 -59.19 -12.25 9.40
CA ASP A 256 -60.09 -12.52 10.52
C ASP A 256 -59.89 -11.50 11.66
N PRO A 257 -60.13 -10.18 11.41
CA PRO A 257 -59.83 -9.11 12.36
C PRO A 257 -60.63 -9.21 13.66
N ASP A 258 -61.82 -9.79 13.61
CA ASP A 258 -62.73 -9.95 14.78
C ASP A 258 -62.56 -11.33 15.46
N THR A 259 -61.57 -12.15 15.02
CA THR A 259 -61.37 -13.50 15.56
C THR A 259 -62.64 -14.35 15.61
N LYS A 260 -63.42 -14.26 14.55
CA LYS A 260 -64.69 -14.95 14.44
C LYS A 260 -64.59 -16.45 14.19
N THR A 261 -63.44 -16.86 13.70
CA THR A 261 -63.08 -18.25 13.45
C THR A 261 -62.37 -18.84 14.67
N ASN A 262 -62.32 -20.19 14.75
CA ASN A 262 -61.54 -20.90 15.75
C ASN A 262 -60.16 -21.28 15.19
N VAL A 263 -59.72 -20.64 14.12
CA VAL A 263 -58.44 -20.90 13.47
C VAL A 263 -57.39 -20.00 14.09
N CYS A 264 -56.38 -20.60 14.78
CA CYS A 264 -55.31 -19.86 15.37
C CYS A 264 -54.23 -19.57 14.31
N VAL A 265 -53.90 -18.30 14.09
CA VAL A 265 -52.91 -17.91 13.08
C VAL A 265 -51.53 -18.45 13.39
N ASP A 266 -51.20 -18.63 14.68
CA ASP A 266 -49.91 -19.14 15.14
C ASP A 266 -49.58 -20.57 14.69
N ASP A 267 -50.61 -21.33 14.28
CA ASP A 267 -50.46 -22.70 13.79
C ASP A 267 -49.93 -22.76 12.34
N TYR A 268 -49.79 -21.60 11.67
CA TYR A 268 -49.41 -21.54 10.24
C TYR A 268 -48.10 -20.78 10.01
N ASN A 269 -47.34 -21.30 9.04
CA ASN A 269 -46.08 -20.72 8.63
C ASN A 269 -46.16 -19.97 7.31
N THR A 270 -47.29 -19.99 6.61
CA THR A 270 -47.52 -19.23 5.38
C THR A 270 -48.91 -18.60 5.37
N GLU A 271 -49.02 -17.45 4.68
CA GLU A 271 -50.29 -16.75 4.50
C GLU A 271 -51.32 -17.63 3.77
N GLU A 272 -50.85 -18.40 2.77
CA GLU A 272 -51.72 -19.29 1.99
C GLU A 272 -52.33 -20.39 2.83
N ASP A 273 -51.57 -21.07 3.68
CA ASP A 273 -52.06 -22.14 4.55
C ASP A 273 -53.07 -21.62 5.56
N TYR A 274 -52.78 -20.43 6.14
CA TYR A 274 -53.73 -19.78 7.05
C TYR A 274 -55.06 -19.45 6.35
N LYS A 275 -54.98 -18.85 5.16
CA LYS A 275 -56.13 -18.49 4.34
C LYS A 275 -56.95 -19.71 3.92
N GLU A 276 -56.26 -20.79 3.49
CA GLU A 276 -56.94 -22.05 3.15
C GLU A 276 -57.70 -22.63 4.35
N SER A 277 -57.10 -22.58 5.54
CA SER A 277 -57.73 -23.04 6.78
C SER A 277 -58.94 -22.21 7.17
N LEU A 278 -58.89 -20.87 6.99
CA LEU A 278 -60.06 -20.00 7.19
C LEU A 278 -61.16 -20.37 6.20
N VAL A 279 -60.87 -20.56 4.93
CA VAL A 279 -61.85 -20.96 3.92
C VAL A 279 -62.53 -22.28 4.29
N ASN A 280 -61.75 -23.28 4.73
CA ASN A 280 -62.25 -24.56 5.16
C ASN A 280 -63.14 -24.44 6.39
N ASN A 281 -62.79 -23.63 7.40
CA ASN A 281 -63.58 -23.38 8.59
C ASN A 281 -64.90 -22.67 8.27
N TRP A 282 -64.88 -21.70 7.34
CA TRP A 282 -66.09 -21.05 6.85
C TRP A 282 -67.01 -22.04 6.12
N GLN A 283 -66.46 -22.90 5.28
CA GLN A 283 -67.24 -23.90 4.58
C GLN A 283 -67.85 -24.89 5.52
N GLU A 284 -67.14 -25.40 6.51
CA GLU A 284 -67.66 -26.31 7.52
C GLU A 284 -68.78 -25.64 8.38
N THR A 285 -68.65 -24.34 8.70
CA THR A 285 -69.53 -23.60 9.51
C THR A 285 -70.88 -23.28 8.77
N TYR A 286 -70.75 -22.81 7.52
CA TYR A 286 -71.90 -22.26 6.79
C TYR A 286 -72.41 -23.19 5.68
N ASP A 287 -71.69 -24.17 5.21
CA ASP A 287 -72.09 -25.18 4.23
C ASP A 287 -71.57 -26.58 4.57
N PRO A 288 -71.84 -27.12 5.76
CA PRO A 288 -71.34 -28.41 6.24
C PRO A 288 -71.78 -29.61 5.38
N GLN A 289 -72.77 -29.41 4.51
CA GLN A 289 -73.28 -30.45 3.60
C GLN A 289 -72.81 -30.28 2.15
N HIS A 290 -71.92 -29.30 1.91
CA HIS A 290 -71.36 -28.96 0.59
C HIS A 290 -72.47 -28.78 -0.49
N ARG A 291 -73.62 -28.18 -0.13
CA ARG A 291 -74.75 -27.99 -1.04
C ARG A 291 -74.51 -26.92 -2.09
N PHE A 292 -73.59 -25.99 -1.80
CA PHE A 292 -73.23 -24.89 -2.70
C PHE A 292 -71.97 -25.20 -3.49
N ASN A 293 -71.95 -26.37 -4.15
CA ASN A 293 -70.85 -26.77 -5.08
C ASN A 293 -70.68 -25.72 -6.15
N GLY A 294 -69.52 -25.04 -6.16
CA GLY A 294 -69.12 -23.96 -7.11
C GLY A 294 -69.21 -22.56 -6.48
N PHE A 295 -69.54 -22.45 -5.20
CA PHE A 295 -69.34 -21.20 -4.46
C PHE A 295 -67.83 -21.04 -4.19
N GLN A 296 -67.28 -19.95 -4.68
CA GLN A 296 -65.82 -19.70 -4.56
C GLN A 296 -65.57 -18.90 -3.28
N PHE A 297 -65.40 -19.57 -2.13
CA PHE A 297 -65.08 -18.95 -0.83
C PHE A 297 -63.81 -18.12 -0.88
N GLU A 298 -62.85 -18.51 -1.76
CA GLU A 298 -61.59 -17.78 -1.96
C GLU A 298 -61.77 -16.34 -2.45
N ARG A 299 -62.97 -15.95 -2.90
CA ARG A 299 -63.29 -14.58 -3.32
C ARG A 299 -63.68 -13.66 -2.16
N PHE A 300 -63.93 -14.23 -1.02
CA PHE A 300 -64.27 -13.45 0.19
C PHE A 300 -62.96 -13.21 0.95
N THR A 301 -62.57 -11.95 1.06
CA THR A 301 -61.31 -11.54 1.67
C THR A 301 -61.48 -11.22 3.16
N THR A 302 -62.69 -11.20 3.69
CA THR A 302 -62.98 -10.91 5.10
C THR A 302 -64.20 -11.72 5.56
N VAL A 303 -64.25 -12.02 6.85
CA VAL A 303 -65.41 -12.57 7.56
C VAL A 303 -66.33 -11.40 8.04
N ASP A 304 -67.25 -10.95 7.18
CA ASP A 304 -68.27 -9.94 7.55
C ASP A 304 -69.49 -10.55 8.23
#